data_971a77ad6b17585fb0db1c4ac41a839a
#
_entry.id   971a77ad6b17585fb0db1c4ac41a839a
#
_cell.length_a   1.000
_cell.length_b   1.000
_cell.length_c   1.000
_cell.angle_alpha   90.00
_cell.angle_beta   90.00
_cell.angle_gamma   90.00
#
_symmetry.space_group_name_H-M   'P 1'
#
loop_
_entity.id
_entity.type
_entity.pdbx_description
1 polymer ?
#
loop_
_entity_poly.entity_id
_entity_poly.type
_entity_poly.pdbx_seq_one_letter_code
_entity_poly.pdbx_strand_id
1 'polypeptide(L)'
;FDLVLHLKMWVSEYIFRLDTVNAGYMWTSYPLHQFLHSSNLKSKNVLEFGSGGSTVFFLKRKANLITFEHSQVWIDKLRLRLGNQSTWQPFLVEHIHREDDQNGYLKYIEKIKDIEDETLDIALVDGRHRVECIRAVQSKLVPGGHIILDDSDRPSYEESYEILKNWKTFR
;
A
#
# COMPACT_ATOMS: atom_id res chain seq x y z
N PHE A 1 2.06 -17.25 18.18
CA PHE A 1 1.21 -16.06 17.92
C PHE A 1 0.79 -15.96 16.46
N ASP A 2 1.61 -16.41 15.58
CA ASP A 2 1.53 -16.17 14.15
C ASP A 2 0.61 -17.14 13.39
N LEU A 3 0.61 -18.40 13.78
CA LEU A 3 -0.28 -19.43 13.23
C LEU A 3 -1.75 -19.10 13.49
N VAL A 4 -2.04 -18.50 14.65
CA VAL A 4 -3.39 -18.08 15.03
C VAL A 4 -3.88 -16.90 14.19
N LEU A 5 -2.98 -15.98 13.84
CA LEU A 5 -3.33 -14.85 12.97
C LEU A 5 -3.65 -15.34 11.55
N HIS A 6 -2.79 -16.19 10.98
CA HIS A 6 -3.04 -16.79 9.67
C HIS A 6 -4.30 -17.64 9.63
N LEU A 7 -4.56 -18.42 10.67
CA LEU A 7 -5.79 -19.17 10.77
C LEU A 7 -7.02 -18.26 10.81
N LYS A 8 -6.95 -17.14 11.55
CA LYS A 8 -8.03 -16.13 11.57
C LYS A 8 -8.24 -15.48 10.21
N MET A 9 -7.16 -15.14 9.50
CA MET A 9 -7.23 -14.58 8.15
C MET A 9 -7.90 -15.58 7.21
N TRP A 10 -7.43 -16.83 7.20
CA TRP A 10 -7.98 -17.89 6.37
C TRP A 10 -9.45 -18.16 6.69
N VAL A 11 -9.83 -18.27 7.97
CA VAL A 11 -11.22 -18.47 8.41
C VAL A 11 -12.09 -17.29 7.98
N SER A 12 -11.62 -16.06 8.13
CA SER A 12 -12.37 -14.87 7.73
C SER A 12 -12.68 -14.86 6.23
N GLU A 13 -11.72 -15.21 5.41
CA GLU A 13 -11.87 -15.19 3.95
C GLU A 13 -12.65 -16.39 3.43
N TYR A 14 -12.20 -17.62 3.77
CA TYR A 14 -12.75 -18.85 3.17
C TYR A 14 -14.04 -19.33 3.83
N ILE A 15 -14.23 -19.08 5.13
CA ILE A 15 -15.44 -19.51 5.84
C ILE A 15 -16.49 -18.42 5.88
N PHE A 16 -16.09 -17.20 6.28
CA PHE A 16 -17.03 -16.09 6.39
C PHE A 16 -17.13 -15.22 5.13
N ARG A 17 -16.30 -15.48 4.11
CA ARG A 17 -16.23 -14.73 2.85
C ARG A 17 -16.11 -13.22 3.07
N LEU A 18 -15.43 -12.82 4.12
CA LEU A 18 -15.15 -11.43 4.40
C LEU A 18 -13.98 -10.98 3.51
N ASP A 19 -14.17 -9.85 2.84
CA ASP A 19 -13.05 -9.19 2.18
C ASP A 19 -12.10 -8.55 3.21
N THR A 20 -10.89 -8.17 2.77
CA THR A 20 -9.84 -7.64 3.64
C THR A 20 -10.24 -6.38 4.40
N VAL A 21 -11.10 -5.54 3.82
CA VAL A 21 -11.60 -4.33 4.47
C VAL A 21 -12.49 -4.70 5.66
N ASN A 22 -13.45 -5.60 5.46
CA ASN A 22 -14.36 -6.04 6.51
C ASN A 22 -13.65 -6.88 7.58
N ALA A 23 -12.72 -7.72 7.18
CA ALA A 23 -11.89 -8.49 8.09
C ALA A 23 -10.90 -7.59 8.87
N GLY A 24 -10.49 -6.47 8.28
CA GLY A 24 -9.64 -5.45 8.90
C GLY A 24 -8.20 -5.85 9.05
N TYR A 25 -7.69 -6.65 8.14
CA TYR A 25 -6.28 -7.02 8.07
C TYR A 25 -5.71 -6.81 6.65
N MET A 26 -4.40 -6.70 6.56
CA MET A 26 -3.65 -6.59 5.32
C MET A 26 -3.39 -7.98 4.76
N TRP A 27 -3.74 -8.21 3.48
CA TRP A 27 -3.40 -9.43 2.76
C TRP A 27 -1.97 -9.33 2.28
N THR A 28 -1.05 -10.01 2.94
CA THR A 28 0.38 -9.94 2.61
C THR A 28 1.14 -11.14 3.18
N SER A 29 2.42 -11.26 2.81
CA SER A 29 3.28 -12.32 3.31
C SER A 29 3.49 -12.25 4.83
N TYR A 30 3.72 -13.42 5.43
CA TYR A 30 3.95 -13.53 6.86
C TYR A 30 5.12 -12.69 7.39
N PRO A 31 6.31 -12.71 6.76
CA PRO A 31 7.43 -11.89 7.22
C PRO A 31 7.11 -10.39 7.21
N LEU A 32 6.40 -9.90 6.19
CA LEU A 32 5.97 -8.50 6.14
C LEU A 32 4.96 -8.17 7.24
N HIS A 33 4.03 -9.06 7.50
CA HIS A 33 3.10 -8.91 8.62
C HIS A 33 3.83 -8.77 9.94
N GLN A 34 4.80 -9.64 10.22
CA GLN A 34 5.60 -9.62 11.44
C GLN A 34 6.40 -8.31 11.56
N PHE A 35 7.05 -7.88 10.47
CA PHE A 35 7.77 -6.61 10.42
C PHE A 35 6.87 -5.42 10.76
N LEU A 36 5.72 -5.28 10.10
CA LEU A 36 4.80 -4.17 10.31
C LEU A 36 4.13 -4.21 11.69
N HIS A 37 3.85 -5.40 12.23
CA HIS A 37 3.32 -5.55 13.58
C HIS A 37 4.30 -5.16 14.67
N SER A 38 5.59 -5.41 14.47
CA SER A 38 6.66 -5.02 15.41
C SER A 38 7.08 -3.55 15.28
N SER A 39 6.72 -2.91 14.18
CA SER A 39 7.06 -1.51 13.91
C SER A 39 6.13 -0.55 14.66
N ASN A 40 6.69 0.53 15.19
CA ASN A 40 5.88 1.63 15.71
C ASN A 40 5.40 2.51 14.54
N LEU A 41 4.13 2.34 14.16
CA LEU A 41 3.52 3.06 13.04
C LEU A 41 2.79 4.35 13.45
N LYS A 42 2.71 4.64 14.75
CA LYS A 42 2.04 5.86 15.23
C LYS A 42 2.72 7.11 14.67
N SER A 43 1.92 7.97 14.04
CA SER A 43 2.36 9.22 13.40
C SER A 43 3.36 9.06 12.26
N LYS A 44 3.59 7.83 11.77
CA LYS A 44 4.38 7.57 10.59
C LYS A 44 3.63 8.02 9.34
N ASN A 45 4.34 8.65 8.43
CA ASN A 45 3.81 9.08 7.14
C ASN A 45 3.89 7.93 6.15
N VAL A 46 2.75 7.45 5.72
CA VAL A 46 2.63 6.29 4.83
C VAL A 46 1.93 6.71 3.55
N LEU A 47 2.52 6.36 2.42
CA LEU A 47 1.85 6.39 1.11
C LEU A 47 1.51 4.96 0.72
N GLU A 48 0.26 4.69 0.36
CA GLU A 48 -0.13 3.43 -0.26
C GLU A 48 -0.69 3.63 -1.67
N PHE A 49 -0.29 2.77 -2.57
CA PHE A 49 -0.84 2.62 -3.92
C PHE A 49 -1.75 1.39 -3.93
N GLY A 50 -3.02 1.62 -4.15
CA GLY A 50 -4.08 0.64 -3.92
C GLY A 50 -4.60 0.70 -2.49
N SER A 51 -5.88 0.49 -2.29
CA SER A 51 -6.53 0.58 -0.99
C SER A 51 -7.19 -0.74 -0.61
N GLY A 52 -7.35 -0.97 0.69
CA GLY A 52 -7.99 -2.20 1.16
C GLY A 52 -7.79 -2.47 2.64
N GLY A 53 -7.46 -3.70 2.98
CA GLY A 53 -7.13 -4.11 4.34
C GLY A 53 -5.90 -3.40 4.90
N SER A 54 -4.94 -3.02 4.05
CA SER A 54 -3.76 -2.23 4.40
C SER A 54 -4.14 -0.84 4.94
N THR A 55 -5.09 -0.16 4.28
CA THR A 55 -5.64 1.11 4.74
C THR A 55 -6.18 1.00 6.17
N VAL A 56 -7.00 -0.03 6.42
CA VAL A 56 -7.54 -0.32 7.76
C VAL A 56 -6.44 -0.60 8.77
N PHE A 57 -5.42 -1.36 8.36
CA PHE A 57 -4.30 -1.73 9.19
C PHE A 57 -3.48 -0.52 9.65
N PHE A 58 -3.09 0.37 8.72
CA PHE A 58 -2.30 1.57 9.02
C PHE A 58 -3.07 2.57 9.89
N LEU A 59 -4.34 2.82 9.56
CA LEU A 59 -5.17 3.77 10.31
C LEU A 59 -5.46 3.30 11.74
N LYS A 60 -5.71 2.00 11.96
CA LYS A 60 -5.83 1.43 13.31
C LYS A 60 -4.57 1.64 14.15
N ARG A 61 -3.40 1.78 13.52
CA ARG A 61 -2.10 2.04 14.16
C ARG A 61 -1.76 3.52 14.24
N LYS A 62 -2.71 4.40 13.89
CA LYS A 62 -2.56 5.86 13.97
C LYS A 62 -1.43 6.41 13.08
N ALA A 63 -1.20 5.78 11.94
CA ALA A 63 -0.37 6.34 10.88
C ALA A 63 -1.07 7.53 10.20
N ASN A 64 -0.30 8.46 9.65
CA ASN A 64 -0.77 9.45 8.69
C ASN A 64 -0.73 8.78 7.32
N LEU A 65 -1.86 8.62 6.66
CA LEU A 65 -1.97 7.81 5.46
C LEU A 65 -2.45 8.62 4.27
N ILE A 66 -1.66 8.61 3.22
CA ILE A 66 -2.05 9.05 1.87
C ILE A 66 -2.33 7.79 1.06
N THR A 67 -3.49 7.72 0.42
CA THR A 67 -3.89 6.57 -0.41
C THR A 67 -4.18 7.02 -1.83
N PHE A 68 -3.50 6.42 -2.80
CA PHE A 68 -3.83 6.55 -4.22
C PHE A 68 -4.59 5.31 -4.67
N GLU A 69 -5.86 5.49 -5.00
CA GLU A 69 -6.77 4.40 -5.38
C GLU A 69 -7.43 4.71 -6.73
N HIS A 70 -7.55 3.72 -7.59
CA HIS A 70 -8.18 3.87 -8.92
C HIS A 70 -9.67 3.55 -8.93
N SER A 71 -10.18 2.93 -7.87
CA SER A 71 -11.58 2.52 -7.74
C SER A 71 -12.31 3.33 -6.69
N GLN A 72 -13.27 4.14 -7.13
CA GLN A 72 -14.15 4.88 -6.22
C GLN A 72 -14.89 3.95 -5.26
N VAL A 73 -15.28 2.76 -5.73
CA VAL A 73 -15.99 1.76 -4.92
C VAL A 73 -15.19 1.35 -3.69
N TRP A 74 -13.87 1.19 -3.81
CA TRP A 74 -13.00 0.88 -2.67
C TRP A 74 -12.89 2.04 -1.70
N ILE A 75 -12.75 3.27 -2.19
CA ILE A 75 -12.73 4.46 -1.34
C ILE A 75 -14.02 4.59 -0.54
N ASP A 76 -15.19 4.42 -1.19
CA ASP A 76 -16.49 4.54 -0.54
C ASP A 76 -16.69 3.43 0.50
N LYS A 77 -16.29 2.21 0.20
CA LYS A 77 -16.32 1.09 1.13
C LYS A 77 -15.46 1.36 2.38
N LEU A 78 -14.28 1.90 2.19
CA LEU A 78 -13.39 2.26 3.30
C LEU A 78 -13.97 3.42 4.12
N ARG A 79 -14.54 4.43 3.49
CA ARG A 79 -15.23 5.53 4.18
C ARG A 79 -16.41 5.03 5.02
N LEU A 80 -17.20 4.11 4.48
CA LEU A 80 -18.30 3.48 5.20
C LEU A 80 -17.80 2.71 6.42
N ARG A 81 -16.69 2.00 6.29
CA ARG A 81 -16.11 1.15 7.35
C ARG A 81 -15.39 1.93 8.42
N LEU A 82 -14.68 3.00 8.05
CA LEU A 82 -13.75 3.73 8.93
C LEU A 82 -14.33 5.04 9.46
N GLY A 83 -15.38 5.55 8.81
CA GLY A 83 -15.87 6.91 9.09
C GLY A 83 -14.86 7.97 8.66
N ASN A 84 -15.01 9.16 9.23
CA ASN A 84 -14.11 10.29 8.95
C ASN A 84 -12.84 10.15 9.78
N GLN A 85 -11.71 9.90 9.11
CA GLN A 85 -10.39 9.79 9.72
C GLN A 85 -9.55 11.01 9.34
N SER A 86 -9.20 11.85 10.30
CA SER A 86 -8.39 13.07 10.05
C SER A 86 -6.97 12.75 9.58
N THR A 87 -6.47 11.55 9.84
CA THR A 87 -5.15 11.09 9.42
C THR A 87 -5.16 10.35 8.09
N TRP A 88 -6.29 10.32 7.36
CA TRP A 88 -6.43 9.63 6.08
C TRP A 88 -6.78 10.60 4.95
N GLN A 89 -5.96 10.59 3.91
CA GLN A 89 -6.12 11.39 2.70
C GLN A 89 -6.23 10.49 1.47
N PRO A 90 -7.43 10.01 1.12
CA PRO A 90 -7.63 9.22 -0.09
C PRO A 90 -7.75 10.12 -1.33
N PHE A 91 -7.04 9.76 -2.38
CA PHE A 91 -7.12 10.37 -3.71
C PHE A 91 -7.59 9.32 -4.72
N LEU A 92 -8.69 9.62 -5.41
CA LEU A 92 -9.08 8.87 -6.58
C LEU A 92 -8.14 9.22 -7.73
N VAL A 93 -7.39 8.24 -8.19
CA VAL A 93 -6.54 8.34 -9.37
C VAL A 93 -7.14 7.45 -10.45
N GLU A 94 -8.06 8.00 -11.22
CA GLU A 94 -8.77 7.24 -12.25
C GLU A 94 -7.80 6.58 -13.23
N HIS A 95 -7.93 5.28 -13.36
CA HIS A 95 -7.26 4.49 -14.36
C HIS A 95 -8.23 4.26 -15.52
N ILE A 96 -7.94 4.84 -16.66
CA ILE A 96 -8.71 4.55 -17.88
C ILE A 96 -8.16 3.23 -18.42
N HIS A 97 -8.93 2.16 -18.28
CA HIS A 97 -8.65 0.86 -18.91
C HIS A 97 -8.82 1.01 -20.44
N ARG A 98 -7.75 1.39 -21.12
CA ARG A 98 -7.57 1.14 -22.54
C ARG A 98 -6.41 0.19 -22.70
N GLU A 99 -6.53 -0.78 -23.58
CA GLU A 99 -5.45 -1.75 -23.88
C GLU A 99 -4.14 -1.05 -24.30
N ASP A 100 -4.25 0.22 -24.73
CA ASP A 100 -3.14 1.08 -25.20
C ASP A 100 -2.69 2.13 -24.16
N ASP A 101 -3.15 2.06 -22.89
CA ASP A 101 -2.89 3.14 -21.94
C ASP A 101 -1.51 3.03 -21.29
N GLN A 102 -0.48 3.29 -22.07
CA GLN A 102 0.88 3.54 -21.57
C GLN A 102 0.94 4.77 -20.65
N ASN A 103 -0.11 5.58 -20.61
CA ASN A 103 -0.17 6.84 -19.86
C ASN A 103 -0.99 6.76 -18.56
N GLY A 104 -1.68 5.65 -18.28
CA GLY A 104 -2.50 5.50 -17.08
C GLY A 104 -1.72 5.71 -15.77
N TYR A 105 -0.42 5.37 -15.75
CA TYR A 105 0.45 5.60 -14.62
C TYR A 105 0.87 7.07 -14.43
N LEU A 106 0.77 7.90 -15.46
CA LEU A 106 1.16 9.32 -15.37
C LEU A 106 0.40 10.06 -14.26
N LYS A 107 -0.88 9.71 -14.08
CA LYS A 107 -1.70 10.30 -13.00
C LYS A 107 -1.17 9.95 -11.60
N TYR A 108 -0.69 8.72 -11.40
CA TYR A 108 -0.02 8.34 -10.14
C TYR A 108 1.27 9.13 -9.95
N ILE A 109 2.10 9.22 -10.99
CA ILE A 109 3.37 9.96 -10.97
C ILE A 109 3.14 11.45 -10.72
N GLU A 110 2.13 12.05 -11.36
CA GLU A 110 1.76 13.44 -11.11
C GLU A 110 1.38 13.67 -9.64
N LYS A 111 0.59 12.79 -9.06
CA LYS A 111 0.22 12.87 -7.66
C LYS A 111 1.39 12.66 -6.70
N ILE A 112 2.35 11.81 -7.05
CA ILE A 112 3.57 11.61 -6.26
C ILE A 112 4.38 12.93 -6.21
N LYS A 113 4.38 13.72 -7.29
CA LYS A 113 5.10 15.01 -7.33
C LYS A 113 4.59 16.02 -6.30
N ASP A 114 3.32 15.92 -5.90
CA ASP A 114 2.72 16.79 -4.89
C ASP A 114 3.23 16.46 -3.46
N ILE A 115 3.92 15.34 -3.28
CA ILE A 115 4.51 14.94 -2.00
C ILE A 115 5.92 15.52 -1.90
N GLU A 116 6.25 16.16 -0.79
CA GLU A 116 7.59 16.67 -0.54
C GLU A 116 8.62 15.54 -0.42
N ASP A 117 9.84 15.80 -0.86
CA ASP A 117 10.94 14.84 -0.74
C ASP A 117 11.27 14.58 0.75
N GLU A 118 11.73 13.38 1.05
CA GLU A 118 12.15 12.95 2.39
C GLU A 118 11.08 13.16 3.49
N THR A 119 9.80 12.93 3.16
CA THR A 119 8.70 13.07 4.14
C THR A 119 7.99 11.76 4.47
N LEU A 120 8.16 10.72 3.66
CA LEU A 120 7.50 9.43 3.87
C LEU A 120 8.39 8.47 4.66
N ASP A 121 7.81 7.79 5.64
CA ASP A 121 8.45 6.67 6.34
C ASP A 121 8.28 5.35 5.59
N ILE A 122 7.12 5.15 4.95
CA ILE A 122 6.78 3.91 4.24
C ILE A 122 6.03 4.24 2.95
N ALA A 123 6.40 3.55 1.88
CA ALA A 123 5.61 3.46 0.65
C ALA A 123 5.20 2.00 0.41
N LEU A 124 3.88 1.72 0.45
CA LEU A 124 3.32 0.42 0.09
C LEU A 124 2.85 0.46 -1.36
N VAL A 125 3.40 -0.40 -2.19
CA VAL A 125 3.12 -0.49 -3.62
C VAL A 125 2.36 -1.78 -3.91
N ASP A 126 1.03 -1.69 -3.86
CA ASP A 126 0.08 -2.78 -4.10
C ASP A 126 -1.04 -2.40 -5.11
N GLY A 127 -0.81 -1.35 -5.86
CA GLY A 127 -1.75 -0.85 -6.86
C GLY A 127 -1.38 -1.21 -8.29
N ARG A 128 -1.61 -0.25 -9.18
CA ARG A 128 -1.26 -0.32 -10.61
C ARG A 128 0.11 0.32 -10.86
N HIS A 129 0.75 -0.05 -11.99
CA HIS A 129 2.03 0.53 -12.43
C HIS A 129 3.11 0.52 -11.33
N ARG A 130 3.27 -0.62 -10.67
CA ARG A 130 4.11 -0.77 -9.47
C ARG A 130 5.56 -0.37 -9.70
N VAL A 131 6.13 -0.71 -10.86
CA VAL A 131 7.53 -0.40 -11.22
C VAL A 131 7.73 1.12 -11.30
N GLU A 132 6.84 1.81 -11.99
CA GLU A 132 6.87 3.27 -12.16
C GLU A 132 6.63 3.99 -10.83
N CYS A 133 5.72 3.48 -10.00
CA CYS A 133 5.48 4.01 -8.65
C CYS A 133 6.74 3.88 -7.78
N ILE A 134 7.43 2.73 -7.82
CA ILE A 134 8.70 2.52 -7.11
C ILE A 134 9.75 3.53 -7.60
N ARG A 135 9.88 3.71 -8.92
CA ARG A 135 10.84 4.66 -9.49
C ARG A 135 10.61 6.09 -8.98
N ALA A 136 9.35 6.50 -8.92
CA ALA A 136 8.97 7.87 -8.58
C ALA A 136 8.98 8.15 -7.08
N VAL A 137 8.75 7.13 -6.23
CA VAL A 137 8.57 7.36 -4.79
C VAL A 137 9.89 7.40 -4.00
N GLN A 138 11.01 6.97 -4.61
CA GLN A 138 12.30 6.85 -3.89
C GLN A 138 12.73 8.14 -3.21
N SER A 139 12.64 9.30 -3.92
CA SER A 139 13.04 10.60 -3.36
C SER A 139 12.13 11.08 -2.24
N LYS A 140 10.95 10.49 -2.11
CA LYS A 140 9.94 10.89 -1.11
C LYS A 140 10.19 10.26 0.25
N LEU A 141 11.01 9.19 0.31
CA LEU A 141 11.29 8.48 1.54
C LEU A 141 12.37 9.21 2.36
N VAL A 142 12.14 9.28 3.67
CA VAL A 142 13.18 9.70 4.61
C VAL A 142 14.37 8.72 4.58
N PRO A 143 15.58 9.14 4.96
CA PRO A 143 16.67 8.20 5.20
C PRO A 143 16.26 7.10 6.18
N GLY A 144 16.40 5.84 5.77
CA GLY A 144 15.91 4.68 6.56
C GLY A 144 14.43 4.34 6.38
N GLY A 145 13.72 5.05 5.49
CA GLY A 145 12.35 4.70 5.10
C GLY A 145 12.28 3.39 4.31
N HIS A 146 11.07 2.87 4.10
CA HIS A 146 10.85 1.55 3.51
C HIS A 146 9.95 1.63 2.28
N ILE A 147 10.33 0.92 1.21
CA ILE A 147 9.46 0.58 0.10
C ILE A 147 9.01 -0.87 0.29
N ILE A 148 7.72 -1.10 0.23
CA ILE A 148 7.11 -2.42 0.29
C ILE A 148 6.47 -2.69 -1.07
N LEU A 149 6.96 -3.70 -1.78
CA LEU A 149 6.38 -4.18 -3.03
C LEU A 149 5.63 -5.48 -2.77
N ASP A 150 4.32 -5.45 -2.91
CA ASP A 150 3.51 -6.66 -2.82
C ASP A 150 3.60 -7.49 -4.10
N ASP A 151 3.41 -8.84 -4.01
CA ASP A 151 3.58 -9.79 -5.11
C ASP A 151 4.94 -9.66 -5.84
N SER A 152 6.00 -9.35 -5.14
CA SER A 152 7.32 -9.03 -5.71
C SER A 152 7.96 -10.19 -6.50
N ASP A 153 7.41 -11.40 -6.40
CA ASP A 153 7.82 -12.58 -7.14
C ASP A 153 7.30 -12.63 -8.59
N ARG A 154 6.40 -11.70 -8.97
CA ARG A 154 5.88 -11.66 -10.35
C ARG A 154 6.96 -11.18 -11.34
N PRO A 155 7.15 -11.89 -12.48
CA PRO A 155 8.13 -11.49 -13.50
C PRO A 155 7.97 -10.05 -14.00
N SER A 156 6.74 -9.54 -14.03
CA SER A 156 6.44 -8.16 -14.44
C SER A 156 7.05 -7.08 -13.53
N TYR A 157 7.52 -7.46 -12.34
CA TYR A 157 8.13 -6.53 -11.38
C TYR A 157 9.66 -6.71 -11.23
N GLU A 158 10.29 -7.53 -12.08
CA GLU A 158 11.73 -7.82 -12.03
C GLU A 158 12.57 -6.54 -12.15
N GLU A 159 12.15 -5.59 -12.98
CA GLU A 159 12.83 -4.29 -13.14
C GLU A 159 12.94 -3.51 -11.81
N SER A 160 12.01 -3.74 -10.86
CA SER A 160 12.05 -3.10 -9.54
C SER A 160 13.32 -3.43 -8.77
N TYR A 161 13.89 -4.62 -8.96
CA TYR A 161 15.13 -5.02 -8.30
C TYR A 161 16.34 -4.26 -8.84
N GLU A 162 16.38 -3.97 -10.14
CA GLU A 162 17.42 -3.13 -10.73
C GLU A 162 17.30 -1.67 -10.25
N ILE A 163 16.09 -1.15 -10.17
CA ILE A 163 15.82 0.20 -9.66
C ILE A 163 16.32 0.33 -8.21
N LEU A 164 16.09 -0.70 -7.39
CA LEU A 164 16.39 -0.71 -5.96
C LEU A 164 17.71 -1.44 -5.62
N LYS A 165 18.59 -1.70 -6.57
CA LYS A 165 19.83 -2.49 -6.37
C LYS A 165 20.75 -1.96 -5.27
N ASN A 166 20.70 -0.67 -4.97
CA ASN A 166 21.48 -0.04 -3.91
C ASN A 166 20.74 0.00 -2.57
N TRP A 167 19.51 -0.52 -2.51
CA TRP A 167 18.70 -0.60 -1.30
C TRP A 167 18.93 -1.93 -0.59
N LYS A 168 18.86 -1.90 0.75
CA LYS A 168 18.87 -3.14 1.52
C LYS A 168 17.53 -3.85 1.32
N THR A 169 17.57 -5.06 0.76
CA THR A 169 16.37 -5.84 0.44
C THR A 169 16.13 -6.93 1.48
N PHE A 170 14.87 -7.13 1.85
CA PHE A 170 14.38 -8.23 2.66
C PHE A 170 13.30 -8.97 1.84
N ARG A 171 13.38 -10.31 1.81
CA ARG A 171 12.43 -11.18 1.09
C ARG A 171 11.87 -12.24 2.03
#